data_5f58131f3fac0b2541e4488105a8ce71
#
_entry.id   5f58131f3fac0b2541e4488105a8ce71
#
_cell.length_a   1.000
_cell.length_b   1.000
_cell.length_c   1.000
_cell.angle_alpha   90.00
_cell.angle_beta   90.00
_cell.angle_gamma   90.00
#
_symmetry.space_group_name_H-M   'P 1'
#
loop_
_entity.id
_entity.type
_entity.pdbx_description
1 polymer ?
#
loop_
_entity_poly.entity_id
_entity_poly.type
_entity_poly.pdbx_seq_one_letter_code
_entity_poly.pdbx_strand_id
1 'polypeptide(L)'
;LRRRGEAFKTLTPEEVEALVDALVDEYVAENLPGMTVRMDYLIGRIRRNLVGLLGFIQRDLRQSGFRPVAFELRIDDRPDAENPDAPRIDPVQLADGAGHTVRIVGTVDRVDAMPLEKRGKTYLRVVDYKTGGKEFKLKEVYYGLDCQMLLYLFTLERNAQTAFPGATAAGGEYLLADPAPESVDRRELTEEADPAPTYPMNGLLLDDESIYRAMDTKGTGEFVPLSFSAKTGKVLNSKSTLADEAKLGRIRDHLDGLLIDMAENLYSGRIDAEPL
;
A
#
# COMPACT_ATOMS: atom_id res chain seq x y z
N LEU A 1 2.17 -14.12 -3.88
CA LEU A 1 2.06 -13.17 -4.99
C LEU A 1 3.35 -13.13 -5.80
N ARG A 2 4.47 -12.70 -5.22
CA ARG A 2 5.76 -12.54 -5.92
C ARG A 2 6.17 -13.80 -6.70
N ARG A 3 6.07 -15.00 -6.09
CA ARG A 3 6.47 -16.28 -6.71
C ARG A 3 5.49 -16.77 -7.78
N ARG A 4 4.22 -16.37 -7.74
CA ARG A 4 3.15 -16.87 -8.62
C ARG A 4 2.79 -15.91 -9.76
N GLY A 5 3.07 -14.62 -9.63
CA GLY A 5 2.77 -13.61 -10.64
C GLY A 5 1.31 -13.64 -11.10
N GLU A 6 1.08 -13.60 -12.40
CA GLU A 6 -0.26 -13.64 -13.01
C GLU A 6 -1.04 -14.92 -12.69
N ALA A 7 -0.36 -16.07 -12.48
CA ALA A 7 -1.02 -17.32 -12.12
C ALA A 7 -1.77 -17.25 -10.78
N PHE A 8 -1.41 -16.32 -9.88
CA PHE A 8 -2.14 -16.12 -8.64
C PHE A 8 -3.62 -15.75 -8.85
N LYS A 9 -3.94 -15.05 -9.93
CA LYS A 9 -5.31 -14.62 -10.25
C LYS A 9 -6.25 -15.77 -10.55
N THR A 10 -5.71 -16.91 -11.01
CA THR A 10 -6.48 -18.07 -11.46
C THR A 10 -6.58 -19.19 -10.43
N LEU A 11 -5.89 -19.07 -9.28
CA LEU A 11 -5.98 -20.06 -8.21
C LEU A 11 -7.42 -20.20 -7.70
N THR A 12 -7.82 -21.43 -7.39
CA THR A 12 -9.09 -21.69 -6.71
C THR A 12 -8.98 -21.31 -5.21
N PRO A 13 -10.10 -21.16 -4.50
CA PRO A 13 -10.06 -20.92 -3.05
C PRO A 13 -9.26 -22.00 -2.30
N GLU A 14 -9.43 -23.26 -2.68
CA GLU A 14 -8.73 -24.40 -2.08
C GLU A 14 -7.21 -24.34 -2.35
N GLU A 15 -6.82 -23.91 -3.54
CA GLU A 15 -5.40 -23.72 -3.88
C GLU A 15 -4.79 -22.54 -3.10
N VAL A 16 -5.56 -21.47 -2.83
CA VAL A 16 -5.12 -20.36 -1.99
C VAL A 16 -4.95 -20.82 -0.54
N GLU A 17 -5.90 -21.60 0.00
CA GLU A 17 -5.82 -22.16 1.35
C GLU A 17 -4.60 -23.07 1.49
N ALA A 18 -4.43 -24.03 0.57
CA ALA A 18 -3.27 -24.92 0.58
C ALA A 18 -1.92 -24.16 0.49
N LEU A 19 -1.90 -23.06 -0.27
CA LEU A 19 -0.72 -22.21 -0.37
C LEU A 19 -0.41 -21.51 0.97
N VAL A 20 -1.44 -20.99 1.65
CA VAL A 20 -1.30 -20.36 2.98
C VAL A 20 -0.81 -21.38 3.98
N ASP A 21 -1.41 -22.57 4.01
CA ASP A 21 -1.03 -23.63 4.94
C ASP A 21 0.43 -24.02 4.78
N ALA A 22 0.86 -24.28 3.54
CA ALA A 22 2.25 -24.62 3.26
C ALA A 22 3.25 -23.54 3.73
N LEU A 23 2.95 -22.26 3.45
CA LEU A 23 3.83 -21.15 3.84
C LEU A 23 3.84 -20.91 5.34
N VAL A 24 2.71 -21.06 6.01
CA VAL A 24 2.64 -20.89 7.48
C VAL A 24 3.31 -22.07 8.18
N ASP A 25 3.16 -23.30 7.67
CA ASP A 25 3.85 -24.48 8.21
C ASP A 25 5.37 -24.35 8.08
N GLU A 26 5.86 -23.90 6.91
CA GLU A 26 7.28 -23.62 6.68
C GLU A 26 7.80 -22.59 7.70
N TYR A 27 7.11 -21.46 7.84
CA TYR A 27 7.47 -20.40 8.78
C TYR A 27 7.48 -20.88 10.24
N VAL A 28 6.45 -21.62 10.64
CA VAL A 28 6.33 -22.17 12.01
C VAL A 28 7.46 -23.14 12.30
N ALA A 29 7.77 -24.05 11.37
CA ALA A 29 8.83 -25.03 11.53
C ALA A 29 10.21 -24.37 11.71
N GLU A 30 10.46 -23.30 10.97
CA GLU A 30 11.74 -22.58 11.01
C GLU A 30 11.89 -21.64 12.20
N ASN A 31 10.81 -20.96 12.61
CA ASN A 31 10.92 -19.83 13.54
C ASN A 31 10.27 -20.05 14.91
N LEU A 32 9.41 -21.06 15.06
CA LEU A 32 8.63 -21.27 16.29
C LEU A 32 8.76 -22.71 16.83
N PRO A 33 9.97 -23.19 17.17
CA PRO A 33 10.15 -24.51 17.75
C PRO A 33 9.48 -24.56 19.14
N GLY A 34 8.66 -25.59 19.39
CA GLY A 34 8.05 -25.79 20.71
C GLY A 34 6.75 -25.01 20.94
N MET A 35 5.87 -24.98 19.94
CA MET A 35 4.56 -24.32 20.02
C MET A 35 3.71 -24.78 21.20
N THR A 36 3.10 -23.82 21.89
CA THR A 36 2.07 -24.07 22.91
C THR A 36 0.69 -24.13 22.27
N VAL A 37 -0.29 -24.72 22.96
CA VAL A 37 -1.71 -24.75 22.52
C VAL A 37 -2.25 -23.34 22.22
N ARG A 38 -1.83 -22.33 22.98
CA ARG A 38 -2.21 -20.93 22.75
C ARG A 38 -1.63 -20.38 21.44
N MET A 39 -0.38 -20.71 21.15
CA MET A 39 0.28 -20.29 19.90
C MET A 39 -0.39 -20.98 18.70
N ASP A 40 -0.70 -22.26 18.81
CA ASP A 40 -1.41 -23.01 17.76
C ASP A 40 -2.77 -22.37 17.43
N TYR A 41 -3.55 -21.99 18.45
CA TYR A 41 -4.79 -21.24 18.25
C TYR A 41 -4.59 -19.90 17.52
N LEU A 42 -3.54 -19.13 17.89
CA LEU A 42 -3.22 -17.86 17.24
C LEU A 42 -2.78 -18.06 15.78
N ILE A 43 -1.97 -19.07 15.51
CA ILE A 43 -1.55 -19.42 14.15
C ILE A 43 -2.75 -19.83 13.31
N GLY A 44 -3.68 -20.62 13.84
CA GLY A 44 -4.92 -20.97 13.15
C GLY A 44 -5.77 -19.75 12.79
N ARG A 45 -5.78 -18.71 13.65
CA ARG A 45 -6.45 -17.44 13.38
C ARG A 45 -5.75 -16.66 12.28
N ILE A 46 -4.42 -16.60 12.31
CA ILE A 46 -3.60 -15.95 11.28
C ILE A 46 -3.84 -16.63 9.93
N ARG A 47 -3.86 -17.97 9.84
CA ARG A 47 -4.14 -18.70 8.60
C ARG A 47 -5.46 -18.27 7.98
N ARG A 48 -6.56 -18.27 8.76
CA ARG A 48 -7.87 -17.83 8.25
C ARG A 48 -7.86 -16.40 7.74
N ASN A 49 -7.23 -15.48 8.47
CA ASN A 49 -7.09 -14.10 8.02
C ASN A 49 -6.29 -13.99 6.72
N LEU A 50 -5.19 -14.73 6.59
CA LEU A 50 -4.38 -14.73 5.38
C LEU A 50 -5.14 -15.29 4.16
N VAL A 51 -5.91 -16.36 4.34
CA VAL A 51 -6.75 -16.91 3.27
C VAL A 51 -7.76 -15.86 2.79
N GLY A 52 -8.46 -15.22 3.73
CA GLY A 52 -9.41 -14.14 3.43
C GLY A 52 -8.75 -12.95 2.72
N LEU A 53 -7.62 -12.47 3.25
CA LEU A 53 -6.86 -11.36 2.67
C LEU A 53 -6.36 -11.68 1.25
N LEU A 54 -5.81 -12.87 1.03
CA LEU A 54 -5.36 -13.28 -0.29
C LEU A 54 -6.51 -13.43 -1.27
N GLY A 55 -7.67 -13.92 -0.82
CA GLY A 55 -8.89 -13.94 -1.62
C GLY A 55 -9.36 -12.54 -2.02
N PHE A 56 -9.31 -11.57 -1.08
CA PHE A 56 -9.60 -10.16 -1.36
C PHE A 56 -8.63 -9.59 -2.41
N ILE A 57 -7.33 -9.74 -2.21
CA ILE A 57 -6.30 -9.29 -3.17
C ILE A 57 -6.49 -9.94 -4.54
N GLN A 58 -6.87 -11.22 -4.58
CA GLN A 58 -7.13 -11.92 -5.84
C GLN A 58 -8.33 -11.30 -6.58
N ARG A 59 -9.41 -10.94 -5.86
CA ARG A 59 -10.57 -10.26 -6.45
C ARG A 59 -10.19 -8.87 -6.98
N ASP A 60 -9.39 -8.09 -6.22
CA ASP A 60 -8.84 -6.81 -6.68
C ASP A 60 -8.05 -6.99 -7.99
N LEU A 61 -7.08 -7.89 -8.01
CA LEU A 61 -6.22 -8.10 -9.17
C LEU A 61 -6.95 -8.64 -10.42
N ARG A 62 -8.07 -9.32 -10.25
CA ARG A 62 -8.90 -9.80 -11.38
C ARG A 62 -9.62 -8.68 -12.11
N GLN A 63 -10.02 -7.65 -11.39
CA GLN A 63 -10.79 -6.53 -11.94
C GLN A 63 -9.95 -5.27 -12.19
N SER A 64 -8.81 -5.09 -11.52
CA SER A 64 -7.96 -3.90 -11.64
C SER A 64 -7.18 -3.87 -12.95
N GLY A 65 -7.06 -2.69 -13.54
CA GLY A 65 -6.11 -2.41 -14.63
C GLY A 65 -4.66 -2.27 -14.15
N PHE A 66 -4.46 -2.05 -12.84
CA PHE A 66 -3.14 -2.03 -12.23
C PHE A 66 -2.63 -3.46 -12.00
N ARG A 67 -1.31 -3.63 -12.13
CA ARG A 67 -0.65 -4.92 -11.92
C ARG A 67 0.49 -4.77 -10.93
N PRO A 68 0.66 -5.69 -9.97
CA PRO A 68 1.83 -5.72 -9.12
C PRO A 68 3.10 -5.87 -9.95
N VAL A 69 4.03 -4.94 -9.81
CA VAL A 69 5.32 -4.94 -10.50
C VAL A 69 6.49 -5.13 -9.55
N ALA A 70 6.30 -4.83 -8.26
CA ALA A 70 7.29 -5.07 -7.24
C ALA A 70 6.66 -5.39 -5.89
N PHE A 71 7.39 -6.20 -5.10
CA PHE A 71 7.10 -6.53 -3.71
C PHE A 71 8.38 -6.39 -2.91
N GLU A 72 8.30 -5.85 -1.70
CA GLU A 72 9.45 -5.57 -0.85
C GLU A 72 10.54 -4.81 -1.62
N LEU A 73 10.10 -3.78 -2.37
CA LEU A 73 11.00 -2.98 -3.19
C LEU A 73 11.82 -2.05 -2.31
N ARG A 74 13.13 -2.25 -2.31
CA ARG A 74 14.04 -1.42 -1.52
C ARG A 74 14.26 -0.05 -2.19
N ILE A 75 14.17 0.97 -1.36
CA ILE A 75 14.65 2.32 -1.68
C ILE A 75 15.96 2.47 -0.89
N ASP A 76 17.08 2.20 -1.53
CA ASP A 76 18.43 2.34 -0.96
C ASP A 76 19.46 2.31 -2.10
N ASP A 77 20.52 3.08 -2.00
CA ASP A 77 21.68 3.05 -2.93
C ASP A 77 22.70 1.97 -2.54
N ARG A 78 22.59 1.40 -1.32
CA ARG A 78 23.45 0.32 -0.86
C ARG A 78 22.90 -1.04 -1.28
N PRO A 79 23.75 -1.95 -1.77
CA PRO A 79 23.35 -3.32 -2.04
C PRO A 79 22.80 -3.99 -0.78
N ASP A 80 21.88 -4.92 -0.98
CA ASP A 80 21.47 -5.81 0.09
C ASP A 80 22.60 -6.78 0.45
N ALA A 81 22.87 -6.98 1.75
CA ALA A 81 23.94 -7.85 2.17
C ALA A 81 23.66 -9.33 1.87
N GLU A 82 22.39 -9.74 1.89
CA GLU A 82 21.96 -11.13 1.64
C GLU A 82 21.60 -11.36 0.16
N ASN A 83 21.16 -10.32 -0.55
CA ASN A 83 20.81 -10.39 -1.95
C ASN A 83 21.26 -9.13 -2.71
N PRO A 84 22.56 -9.03 -3.08
CA PRO A 84 23.14 -7.84 -3.74
C PRO A 84 22.46 -7.45 -5.05
N ASP A 85 21.86 -8.40 -5.76
CA ASP A 85 21.19 -8.22 -7.04
C ASP A 85 19.68 -7.93 -6.89
N ALA A 86 19.16 -7.79 -5.65
CA ALA A 86 17.76 -7.46 -5.44
C ALA A 86 17.41 -6.13 -6.12
N PRO A 87 16.25 -6.04 -6.81
CA PRO A 87 15.78 -4.80 -7.39
C PRO A 87 15.68 -3.71 -6.33
N ARG A 88 16.21 -2.53 -6.66
CA ARG A 88 16.17 -1.37 -5.78
C ARG A 88 16.02 -0.09 -6.58
N ILE A 89 15.57 0.94 -5.91
CA ILE A 89 15.46 2.31 -6.42
C ILE A 89 16.37 3.21 -5.59
N ASP A 90 17.10 4.09 -6.25
CA ASP A 90 17.93 5.05 -5.55
C ASP A 90 17.08 5.98 -4.65
N PRO A 91 17.54 6.29 -3.45
CA PRO A 91 16.80 7.18 -2.55
C PRO A 91 16.75 8.61 -3.10
N VAL A 92 15.65 9.31 -2.82
CA VAL A 92 15.63 10.76 -2.98
C VAL A 92 16.59 11.36 -1.96
N GLN A 93 17.40 12.30 -2.43
CA GLN A 93 18.33 13.07 -1.60
C GLN A 93 17.91 14.54 -1.61
N LEU A 94 17.67 15.09 -0.44
CA LEU A 94 17.31 16.48 -0.24
C LEU A 94 18.49 17.17 0.49
N ALA A 95 18.96 18.28 -0.07
CA ALA A 95 20.03 19.05 0.54
C ALA A 95 19.46 20.31 1.20
N ASP A 96 19.94 20.64 2.39
CA ASP A 96 19.74 21.95 2.99
C ASP A 96 20.71 23.00 2.42
N GLY A 97 20.50 24.27 2.77
CA GLY A 97 21.41 25.37 2.35
C GLY A 97 22.79 25.31 2.99
N ALA A 98 23.00 24.47 4.01
CA ALA A 98 24.26 24.35 4.76
C ALA A 98 25.13 23.14 4.31
N GLY A 99 24.65 22.35 3.34
CA GLY A 99 25.38 21.21 2.80
C GLY A 99 25.10 19.88 3.48
N HIS A 100 24.10 19.81 4.36
CA HIS A 100 23.62 18.55 4.91
C HIS A 100 22.66 17.87 3.92
N THR A 101 22.58 16.55 3.97
CA THR A 101 21.73 15.78 3.08
C THR A 101 20.82 14.85 3.86
N VAL A 102 19.52 14.89 3.56
CA VAL A 102 18.53 13.90 3.99
C VAL A 102 18.32 12.89 2.88
N ARG A 103 18.28 11.61 3.23
CA ARG A 103 18.02 10.50 2.30
C ARG A 103 16.75 9.77 2.72
N ILE A 104 15.85 9.57 1.77
CA ILE A 104 14.62 8.78 2.00
C ILE A 104 14.92 7.33 1.66
N VAL A 105 15.09 6.49 2.67
CA VAL A 105 15.36 5.05 2.53
C VAL A 105 14.23 4.22 3.16
N GLY A 106 14.03 3.01 2.66
CA GLY A 106 13.03 2.10 3.21
C GLY A 106 12.69 0.95 2.27
N THR A 107 11.60 0.27 2.57
CA THR A 107 11.08 -0.84 1.76
C THR A 107 9.60 -0.62 1.49
N VAL A 108 9.22 -0.71 0.23
CA VAL A 108 7.83 -0.58 -0.22
C VAL A 108 7.21 -1.97 -0.31
N ASP A 109 6.16 -2.24 0.46
CA ASP A 109 5.55 -3.59 0.53
C ASP A 109 5.09 -4.06 -0.85
N ARG A 110 4.35 -3.22 -1.58
CA ARG A 110 3.87 -3.51 -2.94
C ARG A 110 3.79 -2.26 -3.80
N VAL A 111 4.26 -2.38 -5.02
CA VAL A 111 4.07 -1.37 -6.07
C VAL A 111 3.24 -1.98 -7.19
N ASP A 112 2.14 -1.34 -7.53
CA ASP A 112 1.33 -1.67 -8.70
C ASP A 112 1.53 -0.60 -9.78
N ALA A 113 1.56 -1.03 -11.04
CA ALA A 113 1.73 -0.15 -12.17
C ALA A 113 0.64 -0.34 -13.23
N MET A 114 0.30 0.77 -13.88
CA MET A 114 -0.54 0.79 -15.08
C MET A 114 0.13 1.68 -16.13
N PRO A 115 0.77 1.10 -17.15
CA PRO A 115 1.28 1.86 -18.28
C PRO A 115 0.12 2.40 -19.11
N LEU A 116 0.14 3.68 -19.45
CA LEU A 116 -0.82 4.34 -20.33
C LEU A 116 -0.07 4.99 -21.49
N GLU A 117 0.22 4.19 -22.52
CA GLU A 117 1.03 4.57 -23.68
C GLU A 117 0.55 5.87 -24.34
N LYS A 118 -0.77 6.09 -24.46
CA LYS A 118 -1.36 7.30 -25.03
C LYS A 118 -0.93 8.58 -24.30
N ARG A 119 -0.54 8.48 -23.04
CA ARG A 119 -0.06 9.61 -22.23
C ARG A 119 1.47 9.60 -22.06
N GLY A 120 2.15 8.53 -22.48
CA GLY A 120 3.58 8.33 -22.21
C GLY A 120 3.89 8.21 -20.73
N LYS A 121 2.93 7.77 -19.91
CA LYS A 121 3.01 7.70 -18.45
C LYS A 121 2.81 6.26 -17.98
N THR A 122 3.54 5.90 -16.92
CA THR A 122 3.28 4.70 -16.12
C THR A 122 2.78 5.13 -14.75
N TYR A 123 1.50 4.93 -14.50
CA TYR A 123 0.88 5.30 -13.23
C TYR A 123 1.23 4.27 -12.16
N LEU A 124 1.77 4.73 -11.03
CA LEU A 124 2.22 3.90 -9.92
C LEU A 124 1.31 4.07 -8.72
N ARG A 125 0.89 2.94 -8.12
CA ARG A 125 0.18 2.85 -6.86
C ARG A 125 1.08 2.15 -5.84
N VAL A 126 1.28 2.77 -4.69
CA VAL A 126 1.93 2.15 -3.52
C VAL A 126 0.86 1.55 -2.63
N VAL A 127 1.01 0.29 -2.25
CA VAL A 127 0.14 -0.37 -1.28
C VAL A 127 0.99 -0.83 -0.11
N ASP A 128 0.63 -0.38 1.10
CA ASP A 128 1.30 -0.70 2.34
C ASP A 128 0.33 -1.48 3.25
N TYR A 129 0.76 -2.66 3.73
CA TYR A 129 -0.08 -3.54 4.55
C TYR A 129 0.03 -3.16 6.02
N LYS A 130 -1.11 -2.90 6.67
CA LYS A 130 -1.16 -2.55 8.09
C LYS A 130 -1.94 -3.57 8.91
N THR A 131 -1.34 -4.03 10.00
CA THR A 131 -2.01 -4.77 11.05
C THR A 131 -2.57 -3.78 12.08
N GLY A 132 -3.87 -3.82 12.31
CA GLY A 132 -4.55 -2.88 13.21
C GLY A 132 -5.22 -1.70 12.50
N GLY A 133 -5.99 -0.94 13.28
CA GLY A 133 -6.82 0.16 12.77
C GLY A 133 -6.00 1.40 12.42
N LYS A 134 -5.47 1.46 11.22
CA LYS A 134 -4.78 2.62 10.66
C LYS A 134 -5.75 3.42 9.78
N GLU A 135 -5.84 4.72 10.02
CA GLU A 135 -6.62 5.65 9.20
C GLU A 135 -5.68 6.70 8.61
N PHE A 136 -5.74 6.89 7.29
CA PHE A 136 -4.99 7.95 6.63
C PHE A 136 -5.71 9.29 6.77
N LYS A 137 -5.02 10.29 7.30
CA LYS A 137 -5.53 11.66 7.45
C LYS A 137 -4.57 12.65 6.82
N LEU A 138 -5.00 13.28 5.75
CA LEU A 138 -4.19 14.30 5.06
C LEU A 138 -3.75 15.45 5.99
N LYS A 139 -4.57 15.73 7.04
CA LYS A 139 -4.19 16.70 8.07
C LYS A 139 -2.95 16.27 8.86
N GLU A 140 -2.80 14.98 9.15
CA GLU A 140 -1.64 14.44 9.87
C GLU A 140 -0.37 14.55 9.02
N VAL A 141 -0.48 14.35 7.70
CA VAL A 141 0.62 14.54 6.74
C VAL A 141 1.15 15.97 6.77
N TYR A 142 0.27 16.97 6.97
CA TYR A 142 0.69 18.36 7.09
C TYR A 142 1.65 18.60 8.27
N TYR A 143 1.50 17.83 9.34
CA TYR A 143 2.39 17.88 10.50
C TYR A 143 3.55 16.88 10.44
N GLY A 144 3.80 16.25 9.31
CA GLY A 144 4.87 15.27 9.15
C GLY A 144 4.55 13.88 9.72
N LEU A 145 3.28 13.62 10.07
CA LEU A 145 2.82 12.32 10.54
C LEU A 145 2.27 11.50 9.36
N ASP A 146 2.37 10.17 9.45
CA ASP A 146 1.81 9.22 8.46
C ASP A 146 2.27 9.46 7.01
N CYS A 147 3.51 9.92 6.83
CA CYS A 147 4.06 10.31 5.54
C CYS A 147 4.64 9.14 4.74
N GLN A 148 4.87 7.98 5.37
CA GLN A 148 5.62 6.85 4.81
C GLN A 148 5.22 6.50 3.38
N MET A 149 3.95 6.22 3.15
CA MET A 149 3.46 5.78 1.85
C MET A 149 3.59 6.88 0.78
N LEU A 150 3.43 8.17 1.16
CA LEU A 150 3.59 9.29 0.23
C LEU A 150 5.07 9.55 -0.09
N LEU A 151 5.96 9.43 0.89
CA LEU A 151 7.40 9.53 0.67
C LEU A 151 7.89 8.44 -0.30
N TYR A 152 7.38 7.21 -0.16
CA TYR A 152 7.68 6.14 -1.09
C TYR A 152 7.12 6.42 -2.48
N LEU A 153 5.86 6.83 -2.59
CA LEU A 153 5.21 7.18 -3.85
C LEU A 153 5.98 8.26 -4.62
N PHE A 154 6.35 9.34 -3.95
CA PHE A 154 7.09 10.45 -4.56
C PHE A 154 8.55 10.09 -4.85
N THR A 155 9.16 9.18 -4.09
CA THR A 155 10.48 8.66 -4.42
C THR A 155 10.43 7.82 -5.70
N LEU A 156 9.43 6.96 -5.85
CA LEU A 156 9.23 6.18 -7.07
C LEU A 156 8.97 7.09 -8.28
N GLU A 157 8.13 8.10 -8.13
CA GLU A 157 7.86 9.07 -9.21
C GLU A 157 9.12 9.76 -9.71
N ARG A 158 10.06 10.13 -8.82
CA ARG A 158 11.31 10.82 -9.16
C ARG A 158 12.40 9.88 -9.68
N ASN A 159 12.65 8.79 -8.96
CA ASN A 159 13.86 7.99 -9.13
C ASN A 159 13.65 6.64 -9.82
N ALA A 160 12.40 6.23 -10.03
CA ALA A 160 12.11 4.94 -10.67
C ALA A 160 11.95 5.02 -12.20
N GLN A 161 12.34 6.10 -12.85
CA GLN A 161 12.13 6.34 -14.28
C GLN A 161 12.83 5.29 -15.17
N THR A 162 13.94 4.70 -14.72
CA THR A 162 14.63 3.63 -15.44
C THR A 162 13.85 2.31 -15.35
N ALA A 163 13.29 2.01 -14.18
CA ALA A 163 12.50 0.79 -13.96
C ALA A 163 11.08 0.93 -14.52
N PHE A 164 10.50 2.14 -14.40
CA PHE A 164 9.13 2.46 -14.83
C PHE A 164 9.14 3.75 -15.65
N PRO A 165 9.42 3.68 -16.96
CA PRO A 165 9.46 4.86 -17.81
C PRO A 165 8.15 5.67 -17.74
N GLY A 166 8.26 6.98 -17.54
CA GLY A 166 7.11 7.85 -17.34
C GLY A 166 6.41 7.68 -15.99
N ALA A 167 7.13 7.17 -14.96
CA ALA A 167 6.60 6.99 -13.61
C ALA A 167 5.87 8.24 -13.12
N THR A 168 4.62 8.08 -12.73
CA THR A 168 3.71 9.14 -12.29
C THR A 168 2.90 8.64 -11.09
N ALA A 169 2.79 9.44 -10.05
CA ALA A 169 2.04 9.11 -8.86
C ALA A 169 0.54 8.94 -9.16
N ALA A 170 -0.02 7.75 -8.93
CA ALA A 170 -1.44 7.49 -9.01
C ALA A 170 -2.10 7.42 -7.64
N GLY A 171 -1.35 7.08 -6.60
CA GLY A 171 -1.84 7.05 -5.24
C GLY A 171 -1.03 6.17 -4.30
N GLY A 172 -1.29 6.37 -3.02
CA GLY A 172 -0.81 5.52 -1.93
C GLY A 172 -1.99 5.05 -1.09
N GLU A 173 -1.97 3.79 -0.71
CA GLU A 173 -3.07 3.14 0.00
C GLU A 173 -2.53 2.28 1.14
N TYR A 174 -3.19 2.38 2.30
CA TYR A 174 -3.09 1.39 3.38
C TYR A 174 -4.16 0.32 3.15
N LEU A 175 -3.74 -0.93 3.08
CA LEU A 175 -4.63 -2.10 3.11
C LEU A 175 -4.57 -2.69 4.51
N LEU A 176 -5.69 -2.62 5.24
CA LEU A 176 -5.76 -3.18 6.57
C LEU A 176 -5.89 -4.70 6.47
N ALA A 177 -4.91 -5.42 7.05
CA ALA A 177 -4.84 -6.87 6.98
C ALA A 177 -5.87 -7.58 7.88
N ASP A 178 -6.51 -6.85 8.79
CA ASP A 178 -7.61 -7.37 9.60
C ASP A 178 -8.94 -7.08 8.88
N PRO A 179 -9.82 -8.09 8.72
CA PRO A 179 -11.10 -7.88 8.08
C PRO A 179 -11.98 -6.91 8.86
N ALA A 180 -12.79 -6.13 8.16
CA ALA A 180 -13.79 -5.30 8.79
C ALA A 180 -14.76 -6.18 9.59
N PRO A 181 -15.15 -5.77 10.81
CA PRO A 181 -16.19 -6.47 11.54
C PRO A 181 -17.52 -6.36 10.77
N GLU A 182 -18.05 -7.50 10.35
CA GLU A 182 -19.36 -7.53 9.71
C GLU A 182 -20.46 -7.40 10.75
N SER A 183 -21.31 -6.39 10.57
CA SER A 183 -22.57 -6.28 11.28
C SER A 183 -23.65 -6.96 10.43
N VAL A 184 -23.79 -8.27 10.58
CA VAL A 184 -24.87 -9.02 9.94
C VAL A 184 -26.07 -9.03 10.88
N ASP A 185 -27.26 -8.65 10.37
CA ASP A 185 -28.50 -8.85 11.14
C ASP A 185 -28.68 -10.35 11.33
N ARG A 186 -28.85 -10.78 12.59
CA ARG A 186 -29.01 -12.19 12.98
C ARG A 186 -30.13 -12.92 12.22
N ARG A 187 -31.04 -12.15 11.60
CA ARG A 187 -32.15 -12.66 10.78
C ARG A 187 -31.76 -12.97 9.32
N GLU A 188 -30.61 -12.48 8.88
CA GLU A 188 -30.08 -12.66 7.51
C GLU A 188 -28.98 -13.73 7.44
N LEU A 189 -28.62 -14.32 8.58
CA LEU A 189 -27.73 -15.49 8.64
C LEU A 189 -28.48 -16.72 8.12
N THR A 190 -28.53 -16.86 6.80
CA THR A 190 -28.85 -18.15 6.17
C THR A 190 -27.56 -18.94 6.07
N GLU A 191 -27.63 -20.26 6.32
CA GLU A 191 -26.46 -21.17 6.30
C GLU A 191 -25.72 -21.21 4.95
N GLU A 192 -26.20 -20.51 3.93
CA GLU A 192 -25.69 -20.58 2.56
C GLU A 192 -24.82 -19.41 2.10
N ALA A 193 -24.65 -18.34 2.88
CA ALA A 193 -23.88 -17.19 2.45
C ALA A 193 -23.09 -16.58 3.60
N ASP A 194 -21.92 -17.14 3.87
CA ASP A 194 -20.89 -16.40 4.60
C ASP A 194 -20.26 -15.39 3.61
N PRO A 195 -20.58 -14.09 3.71
CA PRO A 195 -20.07 -13.13 2.75
C PRO A 195 -18.55 -13.09 2.83
N ALA A 196 -17.90 -12.99 1.68
CA ALA A 196 -16.44 -12.92 1.65
C ALA A 196 -15.95 -11.71 2.47
N PRO A 197 -14.95 -11.88 3.34
CA PRO A 197 -14.48 -10.79 4.19
C PRO A 197 -14.00 -9.60 3.35
N THR A 198 -14.32 -8.40 3.82
CA THR A 198 -13.86 -7.13 3.24
C THR A 198 -12.71 -6.58 4.08
N TYR A 199 -11.77 -5.94 3.41
CA TYR A 199 -10.59 -5.38 4.04
C TYR A 199 -10.58 -3.86 3.79
N PRO A 200 -10.70 -3.05 4.83
CA PRO A 200 -10.75 -1.61 4.67
C PRO A 200 -9.48 -1.07 4.02
N MET A 201 -9.67 -0.19 3.05
CA MET A 201 -8.58 0.55 2.42
C MET A 201 -8.75 2.03 2.73
N ASN A 202 -7.66 2.72 2.96
CA ASN A 202 -7.65 4.16 3.10
C ASN A 202 -6.34 4.73 2.54
N GLY A 203 -6.34 6.01 2.11
CA GLY A 203 -5.18 6.58 1.45
C GLY A 203 -5.53 7.83 0.65
N LEU A 204 -4.65 8.16 -0.29
CA LEU A 204 -4.77 9.32 -1.17
C LEU A 204 -4.59 8.88 -2.62
N LEU A 205 -5.56 9.15 -3.48
CA LEU A 205 -5.49 8.84 -4.91
C LEU A 205 -5.44 10.11 -5.76
N LEU A 206 -4.89 9.95 -6.95
CA LEU A 206 -4.94 10.96 -8.00
C LEU A 206 -6.38 11.21 -8.43
N ASP A 207 -6.81 12.48 -8.45
CA ASP A 207 -8.12 12.91 -8.95
C ASP A 207 -8.14 12.91 -10.49
N ASP A 208 -8.03 11.74 -11.07
CA ASP A 208 -8.21 11.47 -12.49
C ASP A 208 -9.15 10.25 -12.62
N GLU A 209 -10.36 10.49 -13.14
CA GLU A 209 -11.39 9.47 -13.25
C GLU A 209 -10.92 8.25 -14.05
N SER A 210 -10.14 8.44 -15.09
CA SER A 210 -9.61 7.33 -15.88
C SER A 210 -8.63 6.45 -15.12
N ILE A 211 -7.94 7.01 -14.12
CA ILE A 211 -6.93 6.33 -13.32
C ILE A 211 -7.58 5.59 -12.15
N TYR A 212 -8.38 6.28 -11.31
CA TYR A 212 -9.00 5.58 -10.19
C TYR A 212 -10.08 4.57 -10.63
N ARG A 213 -10.74 4.79 -11.78
CA ARG A 213 -11.62 3.79 -12.40
C ARG A 213 -10.86 2.56 -12.91
N ALA A 214 -9.63 2.72 -13.33
CA ALA A 214 -8.80 1.57 -13.68
C ALA A 214 -8.36 0.75 -12.46
N MET A 215 -8.29 1.35 -11.27
CA MET A 215 -8.05 0.62 -10.02
C MET A 215 -9.26 -0.23 -9.59
N ASP A 216 -10.46 0.33 -9.70
CA ASP A 216 -11.74 -0.36 -9.42
C ASP A 216 -12.67 -0.25 -10.63
N THR A 217 -12.51 -1.16 -11.60
CA THR A 217 -13.26 -1.14 -12.86
C THR A 217 -14.76 -1.39 -12.68
N LYS A 218 -15.15 -2.02 -11.56
CA LYS A 218 -16.56 -2.22 -11.21
C LYS A 218 -17.17 -0.99 -10.54
N GLY A 219 -16.33 -0.08 -10.00
CA GLY A 219 -16.78 1.13 -9.32
C GLY A 219 -17.56 0.86 -8.05
N THR A 220 -17.20 -0.19 -7.33
CA THR A 220 -17.85 -0.58 -6.07
C THR A 220 -17.30 0.18 -4.87
N GLY A 221 -16.04 0.65 -4.94
CA GLY A 221 -15.30 1.19 -3.80
C GLY A 221 -14.78 0.12 -2.84
N GLU A 222 -14.88 -1.17 -3.23
CA GLU A 222 -14.36 -2.28 -2.42
C GLU A 222 -12.82 -2.32 -2.43
N PHE A 223 -12.20 -1.96 -3.56
CA PHE A 223 -10.77 -2.12 -3.80
C PHE A 223 -10.00 -0.80 -3.90
N VAL A 224 -10.61 0.28 -3.49
CA VAL A 224 -10.02 1.62 -3.47
C VAL A 224 -10.60 2.43 -2.31
N PRO A 225 -9.86 3.39 -1.72
CA PRO A 225 -10.35 4.23 -0.64
C PRO A 225 -11.31 5.32 -1.16
N LEU A 226 -12.24 4.96 -2.02
CA LEU A 226 -13.23 5.85 -2.61
C LEU A 226 -14.64 5.33 -2.34
N SER A 227 -15.56 6.26 -2.15
CA SER A 227 -16.98 5.96 -2.07
C SER A 227 -17.69 6.46 -3.33
N PHE A 228 -18.49 5.59 -3.94
CA PHE A 228 -19.26 5.93 -5.14
C PHE A 228 -20.75 6.10 -4.82
N SER A 229 -21.40 7.02 -5.50
CA SER A 229 -22.85 7.19 -5.42
C SER A 229 -23.55 6.03 -6.14
N ALA A 230 -24.40 5.29 -5.46
CA ALA A 230 -25.20 4.22 -6.06
C ALA A 230 -26.12 4.72 -7.18
N LYS A 231 -26.54 6.02 -7.16
CA LYS A 231 -27.43 6.59 -8.17
C LYS A 231 -26.69 7.07 -9.43
N THR A 232 -25.51 7.63 -9.26
CA THR A 232 -24.79 8.32 -10.36
C THR A 232 -23.48 7.67 -10.75
N GLY A 233 -22.98 6.72 -9.94
CA GLY A 233 -21.67 6.13 -10.11
C GLY A 233 -20.51 7.11 -9.91
N LYS A 234 -20.76 8.35 -9.50
CA LYS A 234 -19.74 9.37 -9.26
C LYS A 234 -19.14 9.23 -7.87
N VAL A 235 -17.86 9.61 -7.73
CA VAL A 235 -17.17 9.66 -6.45
C VAL A 235 -17.85 10.65 -5.51
N LEU A 236 -18.00 10.27 -4.26
CA LEU A 236 -18.48 11.11 -3.17
C LEU A 236 -17.29 11.78 -2.49
N ASN A 237 -16.96 13.01 -2.88
CA ASN A 237 -15.79 13.75 -2.40
C ASN A 237 -15.73 13.93 -0.88
N SER A 238 -16.88 13.93 -0.20
CA SER A 238 -16.95 14.01 1.27
C SER A 238 -16.48 12.75 2.00
N LYS A 239 -16.35 11.64 1.26
CA LYS A 239 -15.95 10.31 1.80
C LYS A 239 -14.73 9.73 1.08
N SER A 240 -14.06 10.54 0.28
CA SER A 240 -12.94 10.10 -0.56
C SER A 240 -11.80 11.09 -0.47
N THR A 241 -10.58 10.59 -0.40
CA THR A 241 -9.39 11.45 -0.35
C THR A 241 -8.73 11.49 -1.73
N LEU A 242 -8.98 12.57 -2.46
CA LEU A 242 -8.46 12.80 -3.80
C LEU A 242 -7.58 14.05 -3.85
N ALA A 243 -6.59 14.00 -4.73
CA ALA A 243 -5.73 15.13 -5.04
C ALA A 243 -5.41 15.16 -6.54
N ASP A 244 -5.58 16.29 -7.17
CA ASP A 244 -5.08 16.54 -8.53
C ASP A 244 -3.54 16.57 -8.57
N GLU A 245 -2.95 16.53 -9.76
CA GLU A 245 -1.48 16.55 -9.93
C GLU A 245 -0.86 17.76 -9.23
N ALA A 246 -1.50 18.93 -9.27
CA ALA A 246 -0.99 20.14 -8.63
C ALA A 246 -1.01 20.04 -7.10
N LYS A 247 -2.05 19.43 -6.53
CA LYS A 247 -2.14 19.20 -5.08
C LYS A 247 -1.14 18.14 -4.63
N LEU A 248 -0.96 17.05 -5.40
CA LEU A 248 0.09 16.05 -5.12
C LEU A 248 1.48 16.71 -5.14
N GLY A 249 1.75 17.58 -6.12
CA GLY A 249 2.98 18.36 -6.17
C GLY A 249 3.19 19.22 -4.92
N ARG A 250 2.18 19.95 -4.48
CA ARG A 250 2.26 20.76 -3.25
C ARG A 250 2.48 19.90 -1.99
N ILE A 251 1.86 18.73 -1.89
CA ILE A 251 2.08 17.80 -0.77
C ILE A 251 3.53 17.31 -0.78
N ARG A 252 4.05 16.92 -1.93
CA ARG A 252 5.45 16.52 -2.09
C ARG A 252 6.40 17.62 -1.66
N ASP A 253 6.23 18.85 -2.18
CA ASP A 253 7.09 19.97 -1.90
C ASP A 253 7.04 20.36 -0.40
N HIS A 254 5.87 20.24 0.23
CA HIS A 254 5.71 20.42 1.67
C HIS A 254 6.47 19.36 2.48
N LEU A 255 6.36 18.07 2.09
CA LEU A 255 7.10 17.00 2.77
C LEU A 255 8.61 17.16 2.60
N ASP A 256 9.07 17.58 1.43
CA ASP A 256 10.49 17.89 1.21
C ASP A 256 10.96 19.02 2.15
N GLY A 257 10.19 20.09 2.28
CA GLY A 257 10.47 21.18 3.22
C GLY A 257 10.55 20.69 4.67
N LEU A 258 9.55 19.92 5.12
CA LEU A 258 9.57 19.35 6.48
C LEU A 258 10.82 18.51 6.75
N LEU A 259 11.24 17.68 5.80
CA LEU A 259 12.44 16.84 5.96
C LEU A 259 13.72 17.67 6.01
N ILE A 260 13.80 18.76 5.25
CA ILE A 260 14.93 19.69 5.28
C ILE A 260 14.96 20.40 6.63
N ASP A 261 13.83 20.95 7.11
CA ASP A 261 13.73 21.60 8.41
C ASP A 261 14.10 20.66 9.57
N MET A 262 13.67 19.39 9.50
CA MET A 262 14.06 18.36 10.48
C MET A 262 15.57 18.11 10.47
N ALA A 263 16.19 18.07 9.30
CA ALA A 263 17.65 17.91 9.19
C ALA A 263 18.38 19.10 9.78
N GLU A 264 18.00 20.32 9.43
CA GLU A 264 18.61 21.55 9.97
C GLU A 264 18.51 21.60 11.51
N ASN A 265 17.36 21.23 12.07
CA ASN A 265 17.18 21.14 13.52
C ASN A 265 18.10 20.10 14.14
N LEU A 266 18.18 18.89 13.57
CA LEU A 266 19.05 17.82 14.07
C LEU A 266 20.54 18.22 14.02
N TYR A 267 21.00 18.78 12.90
CA TYR A 267 22.40 19.19 12.74
C TYR A 267 22.78 20.39 13.61
N SER A 268 21.84 21.30 13.91
CA SER A 268 22.04 22.40 14.87
C SER A 268 21.93 21.96 16.33
N GLY A 269 21.64 20.71 16.60
CA GLY A 269 21.44 20.17 17.94
C GLY A 269 20.09 20.51 18.57
N ARG A 270 19.13 21.03 17.79
CA ARG A 270 17.77 21.30 18.27
C ARG A 270 16.95 20.03 18.18
N ILE A 271 16.68 19.44 19.33
CA ILE A 271 15.92 18.20 19.48
C ILE A 271 14.73 18.36 20.43
N ASP A 272 14.22 19.57 20.56
CA ASP A 272 13.09 19.85 21.45
C ASP A 272 11.85 19.09 20.98
N ALA A 273 11.18 18.42 21.92
CA ALA A 273 9.88 17.79 21.67
C ALA A 273 8.80 18.83 21.92
N GLU A 274 8.29 19.43 20.86
CA GLU A 274 7.14 20.34 20.94
C GLU A 274 5.86 19.53 20.65
N PRO A 275 4.92 19.38 21.60
CA PRO A 275 3.66 18.69 21.34
C PRO A 275 2.81 19.49 20.35
N LEU A 276 2.17 18.78 19.42
CA LEU A 276 1.25 19.32 18.40
C LEU A 276 -0.08 19.79 19.02
#